data_b20ffb5ab7cf7f978f78e12baad2e0f8
#
_entry.id   b20ffb5ab7cf7f978f78e12baad2e0f8
#
_cell.length_a   1.000
_cell.length_b   1.000
_cell.length_c   1.000
_cell.angle_alpha   90.00
_cell.angle_beta   90.00
_cell.angle_gamma   90.00
#
_symmetry.space_group_name_H-M   'P 1'
#
loop_
_entity.id
_entity.type
_entity.pdbx_description
1 polymer ?
#
loop_
_entity_poly.entity_id
_entity_poly.type
_entity_poly.pdbx_seq_one_letter_code
_entity_poly.pdbx_strand_id
1 'polypeptide(L)'
;MLEAYSLNVAVGADSAIPFNNVTLEKGCTAVLSSPGTIQLNKCGVYMVSVDGTAAAATTVELYKDGVAQPQAQSTGTTPSFVTLVQVDRNNCGCACSSPVNLQVMNTTATTFTNVNVVVTKVC
;
A
#
# COMPACT_ATOMS: atom_id res chain seq x y z
N MET A 1 1.93 6.11 -11.07
CA MET A 1 1.95 4.63 -11.05
C MET A 1 3.18 4.15 -10.31
N LEU A 2 2.97 3.21 -9.42
CA LEU A 2 4.03 2.64 -8.60
C LEU A 2 3.88 1.14 -8.54
N GLU A 3 4.98 0.42 -8.72
CA GLU A 3 5.05 -1.01 -8.43
C GLU A 3 6.30 -1.26 -7.59
N ALA A 4 6.13 -1.89 -6.44
CA ALA A 4 7.22 -2.17 -5.51
C ALA A 4 7.02 -3.55 -4.89
N TYR A 5 8.11 -4.15 -4.43
CA TYR A 5 8.06 -5.47 -3.84
C TYR A 5 9.19 -5.68 -2.82
N SER A 6 9.05 -6.73 -2.04
CA SER A 6 10.12 -7.24 -1.18
C SER A 6 10.16 -8.76 -1.24
N LEU A 7 11.35 -9.31 -1.09
CA LEU A 7 11.57 -10.76 -1.01
C LEU A 7 12.18 -11.11 0.33
N ASN A 8 11.71 -12.22 0.92
CA ASN A 8 12.26 -12.77 2.16
C ASN A 8 12.37 -11.72 3.27
N VAL A 9 11.29 -10.97 3.50
CA VAL A 9 11.27 -9.90 4.48
C VAL A 9 10.53 -10.35 5.74
N ALA A 10 11.18 -10.19 6.90
CA ALA A 10 10.54 -10.44 8.19
C ALA A 10 9.80 -9.19 8.63
N VAL A 11 8.52 -9.35 8.96
CA VAL A 11 7.66 -8.23 9.39
C VAL A 11 7.09 -8.57 10.76
N GLY A 12 7.27 -7.66 11.70
CA GLY A 12 6.74 -7.82 13.04
C GLY A 12 5.23 -7.67 13.11
N ALA A 13 4.67 -8.01 14.27
CA ALA A 13 3.25 -7.81 14.52
C ALA A 13 2.92 -6.31 14.52
N ASP A 14 1.77 -5.96 13.95
CA ASP A 14 1.28 -4.58 13.92
C ASP A 14 2.29 -3.60 13.33
N SER A 15 3.01 -4.04 12.30
CA SER A 15 4.05 -3.26 11.64
C SER A 15 3.75 -3.11 10.16
N ALA A 16 4.23 -2.01 9.59
CA ALA A 16 4.11 -1.78 8.15
C ALA A 16 5.06 -2.71 7.39
N ILE A 17 4.58 -3.26 6.30
CA ILE A 17 5.40 -4.10 5.43
C ILE A 17 6.32 -3.19 4.63
N PRO A 18 7.65 -3.37 4.70
CA PRO A 18 8.57 -2.57 3.89
C PRO A 18 8.63 -3.11 2.47
N PHE A 19 8.62 -2.21 1.49
CA PHE A 19 8.83 -2.55 0.09
C PHE A 19 10.20 -2.01 -0.29
N ASN A 20 11.18 -2.90 -0.39
CA ASN A 20 12.58 -2.51 -0.53
C ASN A 20 13.03 -2.33 -1.98
N ASN A 21 12.24 -2.77 -2.94
CA ASN A 21 12.57 -2.70 -4.34
C ASN A 21 11.44 -2.04 -5.12
N VAL A 22 11.78 -1.06 -5.95
CA VAL A 22 10.82 -0.38 -6.81
C VAL A 22 11.10 -0.80 -8.25
N THR A 23 10.12 -1.39 -8.92
CA THR A 23 10.24 -1.81 -10.31
C THR A 23 9.70 -0.76 -11.27
N LEU A 24 8.75 0.06 -10.82
CA LEU A 24 8.13 1.07 -11.67
C LEU A 24 7.68 2.23 -10.79
N GLU A 25 8.09 3.44 -11.16
CA GLU A 25 7.62 4.66 -10.52
C GLU A 25 7.57 5.73 -11.59
N LYS A 26 6.36 6.09 -12.02
CA LYS A 26 6.14 7.06 -13.08
C LYS A 26 5.08 8.08 -12.70
N GLY A 27 5.26 9.30 -13.20
CA GLY A 27 4.27 10.36 -13.09
C GLY A 27 4.24 11.08 -11.77
N CYS A 28 5.02 10.67 -10.79
CA CYS A 28 5.08 11.31 -9.47
C CYS A 28 3.74 11.37 -8.73
N THR A 29 2.75 10.62 -9.19
CA THR A 29 1.43 10.57 -8.54
C THR A 29 1.45 9.67 -7.32
N ALA A 30 2.20 8.58 -7.39
CA ALA A 30 2.38 7.66 -6.28
C ALA A 30 3.87 7.37 -6.17
N VAL A 31 4.44 7.60 -4.99
CA VAL A 31 5.87 7.40 -4.75
C VAL A 31 6.06 6.65 -3.44
N LEU A 32 7.13 5.88 -3.38
CA LEU A 32 7.54 5.21 -2.14
C LEU A 32 8.42 6.19 -1.36
N SER A 33 7.83 6.90 -0.40
CA SER A 33 8.54 7.93 0.36
C SER A 33 9.49 7.33 1.39
N SER A 34 9.17 6.13 1.87
CA SER A 34 10.05 5.30 2.71
C SER A 34 9.65 3.85 2.46
N PRO A 35 10.44 2.84 2.87
CA PRO A 35 10.10 1.45 2.54
C PRO A 35 8.69 1.03 2.96
N GLY A 36 8.18 1.56 4.06
CA GLY A 36 6.85 1.20 4.55
C GLY A 36 5.75 2.19 4.23
N THR A 37 6.01 3.25 3.47
CA THR A 37 5.04 4.31 3.23
C THR A 37 4.97 4.68 1.76
N ILE A 38 3.76 4.64 1.22
CA ILE A 38 3.46 5.08 -0.14
C ILE A 38 2.73 6.41 -0.05
N GLN A 39 3.22 7.41 -0.79
CA GLN A 39 2.64 8.74 -0.78
C GLN A 39 1.90 9.01 -2.09
N LEU A 40 0.63 9.42 -1.98
CA LEU A 40 -0.19 9.81 -3.11
C LEU A 40 -0.23 11.33 -3.17
N ASN A 41 0.34 11.88 -4.24
CA ASN A 41 0.61 13.32 -4.33
C ASN A 41 -0.42 14.11 -5.15
N LYS A 42 -1.32 13.43 -5.83
CA LYS A 42 -2.33 14.10 -6.65
C LYS A 42 -3.71 13.59 -6.31
N CYS A 43 -4.69 14.47 -6.39
CA CYS A 43 -6.07 14.08 -6.14
C CYS A 43 -6.58 13.18 -7.25
N GLY A 44 -7.54 12.35 -6.90
CA GLY A 44 -8.16 11.39 -7.81
C GLY A 44 -8.44 10.09 -7.10
N VAL A 45 -8.69 9.07 -7.89
CA VAL A 45 -8.96 7.72 -7.40
C VAL A 45 -7.82 6.81 -7.85
N TYR A 46 -7.32 6.03 -6.90
CA TYR A 46 -6.20 5.11 -7.12
C TYR A 46 -6.65 3.68 -6.89
N MET A 47 -6.22 2.79 -7.75
CA MET A 47 -6.35 1.35 -7.51
C MET A 47 -5.10 0.87 -6.80
N VAL A 48 -5.28 0.20 -5.67
CA VAL A 48 -4.18 -0.38 -4.88
C VAL A 48 -4.37 -1.88 -4.85
N SER A 49 -3.38 -2.61 -5.33
CA SER A 49 -3.38 -4.06 -5.34
C SER A 49 -2.18 -4.55 -4.52
N VAL A 50 -2.46 -5.42 -3.57
CA VAL A 50 -1.42 -6.01 -2.71
C VAL A 50 -1.56 -7.51 -2.77
N ASP A 51 -0.44 -8.22 -2.94
CA ASP A 51 -0.43 -9.65 -2.75
C ASP A 51 0.91 -10.11 -2.19
N GLY A 52 0.91 -11.31 -1.63
CA GLY A 52 2.12 -11.85 -1.05
C GLY A 52 1.98 -13.30 -0.63
N THR A 53 3.10 -13.88 -0.23
CA THR A 53 3.16 -15.23 0.34
C THR A 53 3.89 -15.15 1.67
N ALA A 54 3.23 -15.59 2.73
CA ALA A 54 3.77 -15.55 4.08
C ALA A 54 4.09 -16.95 4.59
N ALA A 55 5.07 -17.05 5.47
CA ALA A 55 5.45 -18.33 6.08
C ALA A 55 4.37 -18.84 7.05
N ALA A 56 3.60 -17.93 7.65
CA ALA A 56 2.50 -18.26 8.55
C ALA A 56 1.30 -17.40 8.22
N ALA A 57 0.11 -17.89 8.56
CA ALA A 57 -1.12 -17.14 8.31
C ALA A 57 -1.07 -15.79 9.04
N THR A 58 -1.41 -14.74 8.32
CA THR A 58 -1.44 -13.38 8.85
C THR A 58 -2.55 -12.60 8.17
N THR A 59 -2.92 -11.46 8.75
CA THR A 59 -3.84 -10.51 8.12
C THR A 59 -3.05 -9.29 7.69
N VAL A 60 -3.22 -8.90 6.44
CA VAL A 60 -2.69 -7.64 5.93
C VAL A 60 -3.85 -6.70 5.65
N GLU A 61 -3.66 -5.43 5.96
CA GLU A 61 -4.69 -4.42 5.84
C GLU A 61 -4.08 -3.10 5.39
N LEU A 62 -4.78 -2.38 4.51
CA LEU A 62 -4.34 -1.07 4.06
C LEU A 62 -4.74 -0.02 5.09
N TYR A 63 -3.81 0.86 5.43
CA TYR A 63 -4.04 2.04 6.26
C TYR A 63 -3.86 3.28 5.42
N LYS A 64 -4.82 4.20 5.52
CA LYS A 64 -4.80 5.49 4.83
C LYS A 64 -4.66 6.58 5.89
N ASP A 65 -3.53 7.29 5.89
CA ASP A 65 -3.19 8.30 6.89
C ASP A 65 -3.36 7.78 8.34
N GLY A 66 -2.93 6.53 8.56
CA GLY A 66 -3.01 5.91 9.88
C GLY A 66 -4.38 5.33 10.24
N VAL A 67 -5.35 5.38 9.32
CA VAL A 67 -6.70 4.85 9.57
C VAL A 67 -6.88 3.55 8.78
N ALA A 68 -7.27 2.49 9.48
CA ALA A 68 -7.51 1.20 8.86
C ALA A 68 -8.65 1.27 7.85
N GLN A 69 -8.48 0.58 6.73
CA GLN A 69 -9.48 0.48 5.66
C GLN A 69 -10.06 -0.94 5.67
N PRO A 70 -11.18 -1.18 6.37
CA PRO A 70 -11.68 -2.55 6.56
C PRO A 70 -12.01 -3.30 5.27
N GLN A 71 -12.32 -2.58 4.19
CA GLN A 71 -12.59 -3.20 2.90
C GLN A 71 -11.33 -3.70 2.20
N ALA A 72 -10.17 -3.32 2.70
CA ALA A 72 -8.86 -3.61 2.08
C ALA A 72 -8.04 -4.46 3.02
N GLN A 73 -8.45 -5.70 3.21
CA GLN A 73 -7.73 -6.64 4.07
C GLN A 73 -7.86 -8.05 3.54
N SER A 74 -6.92 -8.89 3.91
CA SER A 74 -6.93 -10.30 3.56
C SER A 74 -6.18 -11.10 4.61
N THR A 75 -6.68 -12.30 4.90
CA THR A 75 -6.09 -13.19 5.91
C THR A 75 -5.69 -14.52 5.28
N GLY A 76 -4.56 -15.05 5.69
CA GLY A 76 -4.06 -16.34 5.23
C GLY A 76 -2.57 -16.33 4.97
N THR A 77 -2.06 -17.38 4.34
CA THR A 77 -0.65 -17.47 3.95
C THR A 77 -0.37 -16.85 2.58
N THR A 78 -1.42 -16.57 1.80
CA THR A 78 -1.32 -15.87 0.52
C THR A 78 -2.27 -14.68 0.51
N PRO A 79 -2.06 -13.70 1.41
CA PRO A 79 -2.98 -12.57 1.49
C PRO A 79 -2.91 -11.71 0.22
N SER A 80 -4.08 -11.34 -0.27
CA SER A 80 -4.17 -10.45 -1.42
C SER A 80 -5.47 -9.66 -1.39
N PHE A 81 -5.41 -8.41 -1.84
CA PHE A 81 -6.61 -7.59 -1.99
C PHE A 81 -6.40 -6.51 -3.04
N VAL A 82 -7.51 -6.02 -3.56
CA VAL A 82 -7.54 -4.87 -4.47
C VAL A 82 -8.59 -3.91 -3.93
N THR A 83 -8.24 -2.65 -3.86
CA THR A 83 -9.16 -1.63 -3.38
C THR A 83 -8.97 -0.32 -4.14
N LEU A 84 -9.93 0.58 -3.98
CA LEU A 84 -9.85 1.93 -4.51
C LEU A 84 -9.64 2.89 -3.35
N VAL A 85 -8.75 3.85 -3.55
CA VAL A 85 -8.47 4.90 -2.56
C VAL A 85 -8.71 6.24 -3.22
N GLN A 86 -9.51 7.06 -2.57
CA GLN A 86 -9.79 8.40 -3.05
C GLN A 86 -8.91 9.41 -2.31
N VAL A 87 -8.25 10.27 -3.07
CA VAL A 87 -7.55 11.43 -2.54
C VAL A 87 -8.39 12.65 -2.90
N ASP A 88 -8.94 13.28 -1.88
CA ASP A 88 -9.84 14.39 -2.08
C ASP A 88 -9.13 15.62 -2.63
N ARG A 89 -9.85 16.39 -3.42
CA ARG A 89 -9.35 17.64 -3.94
C ARG A 89 -9.97 18.81 -3.17
N ASN A 90 -9.28 19.94 -3.20
CA ASN A 90 -9.83 21.19 -2.71
C ASN A 90 -10.98 21.64 -3.60
N ASN A 91 -11.76 22.60 -3.10
CA ASN A 91 -12.96 23.11 -3.75
C ASN A 91 -12.72 23.58 -5.18
N CYS A 92 -11.50 23.93 -5.53
CA CYS A 92 -11.16 24.41 -6.87
C CYS A 92 -10.83 23.31 -7.84
N GLY A 93 -10.88 22.10 -7.42
CA GLY A 93 -10.85 20.99 -8.32
C GLY A 93 -9.52 20.36 -8.67
N CYS A 94 -8.45 21.04 -8.86
CA CYS A 94 -7.26 20.43 -9.43
C CYS A 94 -6.12 20.19 -8.44
N ALA A 95 -6.10 20.88 -7.31
CA ALA A 95 -5.05 20.76 -6.33
C ALA A 95 -5.50 19.90 -5.16
N CYS A 96 -4.63 19.02 -4.69
CA CYS A 96 -4.88 18.28 -3.47
C CYS A 96 -4.59 19.15 -2.27
N SER A 97 -5.38 18.97 -1.20
CA SER A 97 -5.13 19.71 0.04
C SER A 97 -3.84 19.25 0.71
N SER A 98 -3.55 17.95 0.64
CA SER A 98 -2.33 17.37 1.20
C SER A 98 -2.12 15.97 0.63
N PRO A 99 -0.89 15.48 0.62
CA PRO A 99 -0.63 14.10 0.23
C PRO A 99 -1.30 13.11 1.19
N VAL A 100 -1.68 11.98 0.65
CA VAL A 100 -2.21 10.86 1.42
C VAL A 100 -1.11 9.81 1.55
N ASN A 101 -0.92 9.30 2.75
CA ASN A 101 0.06 8.25 3.02
C ASN A 101 -0.64 6.91 3.17
N LEU A 102 -0.16 5.91 2.45
CA LEU A 102 -0.65 4.55 2.53
C LEU A 102 0.39 3.64 3.16
N GLN A 103 -0.06 2.74 4.00
CA GLN A 103 0.77 1.68 4.57
C GLN A 103 0.02 0.37 4.50
N VAL A 104 0.73 -0.71 4.22
CA VAL A 104 0.17 -2.07 4.29
C VAL A 104 0.64 -2.65 5.61
N MET A 105 -0.29 -2.83 6.54
CA MET A 105 0.01 -3.28 7.90
C MET A 105 -0.14 -4.78 8.01
N ASN A 106 0.80 -5.40 8.72
CA ASN A 106 0.81 -6.83 9.00
C ASN A 106 0.47 -7.04 10.47
N THR A 107 -0.49 -7.92 10.77
CA THR A 107 -0.95 -8.10 12.15
C THR A 107 -0.20 -9.15 12.92
N THR A 108 0.30 -10.19 12.26
CA THR A 108 0.98 -11.31 12.91
C THR A 108 2.42 -11.39 12.42
N ALA A 109 3.37 -11.45 13.34
CA ALA A 109 4.79 -11.54 12.98
C ALA A 109 5.02 -12.75 12.09
N THR A 110 5.59 -12.53 10.91
CA THR A 110 5.88 -13.58 9.95
C THR A 110 6.93 -13.09 8.95
N THR A 111 7.45 -14.02 8.16
CA THR A 111 8.35 -13.69 7.05
C THR A 111 7.59 -13.85 5.76
N PHE A 112 7.60 -12.81 4.94
CA PHE A 112 7.03 -12.87 3.60
C PHE A 112 8.09 -13.33 2.61
N THR A 113 7.83 -14.46 1.94
CA THR A 113 8.69 -14.94 0.86
C THR A 113 8.71 -13.92 -0.27
N ASN A 114 7.54 -13.39 -0.60
CA ASN A 114 7.41 -12.24 -1.47
C ASN A 114 6.18 -11.43 -1.03
N VAL A 115 6.20 -10.16 -1.32
CA VAL A 115 5.06 -9.28 -1.15
C VAL A 115 5.22 -8.12 -2.13
N ASN A 116 4.13 -7.76 -2.81
CA ASN A 116 4.19 -6.66 -3.75
C ASN A 116 2.98 -5.73 -3.62
N VAL A 117 3.16 -4.52 -4.12
CA VAL A 117 2.10 -3.53 -4.16
C VAL A 117 2.13 -2.84 -5.52
N VAL A 118 0.95 -2.64 -6.09
CA VAL A 118 0.77 -1.87 -7.32
C VAL A 118 -0.23 -0.76 -7.03
N VAL A 119 0.15 0.47 -7.36
CA VAL A 119 -0.71 1.65 -7.18
C VAL A 119 -0.82 2.37 -8.50
N THR A 120 -2.03 2.52 -8.99
CA THR A 120 -2.32 3.17 -10.27
C THR A 120 -3.44 4.18 -10.09
N LYS A 121 -3.22 5.40 -10.58
CA LYS A 121 -4.28 6.41 -10.62
C LYS A 121 -5.23 6.05 -11.77
N VAL A 122 -6.51 5.85 -11.46
CA VAL A 122 -7.50 5.40 -12.44
C VAL A 122 -8.50 6.50 -12.81
N CYS A 123 -8.49 7.60 -12.08
CA CYS A 123 -9.49 8.64 -12.35
C CYS A 123 -8.96 10.05 -12.07
#